data_72700abddbdc9e02d39f920b9b0410be
#
_entry.id   72700abddbdc9e02d39f920b9b0410be
#
_cell.length_a   1.000
_cell.length_b   1.000
_cell.length_c   1.000
_cell.angle_alpha   90.00
_cell.angle_beta   90.00
_cell.angle_gamma   90.00
#
_symmetry.space_group_name_H-M   'P 1'
#
loop_
_entity.id
_entity.type
_entity.pdbx_description
1 polymer ?
#
loop_
_entity_poly.entity_id
_entity_poly.type
_entity_poly.pdbx_seq_one_letter_code
_entity_poly.pdbx_strand_id
1 'polypeptide(L)'
;MMRAAAQVQVVQEDPVDALMRSIRIPPRPSLLVDLQRELAEDDPSPRRIARIIADDVGMSGALLKLANSPFYGAARKAKSVEQGINFLGINQCSAMMTGLLARQALEAEGVELTNFWDVSAKRARALVFTSRKLRIAPPDIAHTFGLFCDIGVPLLMNRFPDYVNTYAAAANDAHNCFTTLEDARHQTNHAAIGCLLARNWGLSSDVSWAILHHHDYTVLADPSTDDAIRSLVALSLLAEKGIQRYHGNSTSLEWDKGGSLACQHLGLSEEEAADLLDELHEMFDTDH
;
A
#
# COMPACT_ATOMS: atom_id res chain seq x y z
N MET A 1 44.41 35.05 34.70
CA MET A 1 44.07 33.93 33.79
C MET A 1 42.61 33.53 34.02
N MET A 2 41.70 34.07 33.25
CA MET A 2 40.24 33.74 33.31
C MET A 2 39.99 32.66 32.24
N ARG A 3 39.56 31.48 32.65
CA ARG A 3 39.06 30.42 31.77
C ARG A 3 37.68 30.82 31.29
N ALA A 4 37.51 31.02 29.99
CA ALA A 4 36.22 31.14 29.35
C ALA A 4 35.51 29.78 29.41
N ALA A 5 34.36 29.75 30.06
CA ALA A 5 33.46 28.61 30.03
C ALA A 5 32.80 28.54 28.63
N ALA A 6 33.05 27.46 27.91
CA ALA A 6 32.37 27.18 26.66
C ALA A 6 30.88 26.89 26.98
N GLN A 7 30.01 27.76 26.57
CA GLN A 7 28.57 27.50 26.55
C GLN A 7 28.29 26.40 25.52
N VAL A 8 27.92 25.22 26.00
CA VAL A 8 27.36 24.16 25.15
C VAL A 8 26.00 24.68 24.68
N GLN A 9 25.90 25.08 23.43
CA GLN A 9 24.60 25.33 22.80
C GLN A 9 23.86 23.98 22.75
N VAL A 10 22.83 23.84 23.58
CA VAL A 10 21.84 22.78 23.45
C VAL A 10 21.10 23.07 22.14
N VAL A 11 21.44 22.31 21.11
CA VAL A 11 20.66 22.32 19.86
C VAL A 11 19.27 21.81 20.26
N GLN A 12 18.27 22.67 20.30
CA GLN A 12 16.88 22.26 20.44
C GLN A 12 16.55 21.42 19.22
N GLU A 13 16.29 20.16 19.48
CA GLU A 13 15.85 19.20 18.45
C GLU A 13 14.50 19.66 17.88
N ASP A 14 14.35 19.61 16.55
CA ASP A 14 13.08 19.92 15.91
C ASP A 14 12.02 18.92 16.42
N PRO A 15 10.88 19.40 16.95
CA PRO A 15 9.82 18.53 17.47
C PRO A 15 9.34 17.50 16.43
N VAL A 16 9.37 17.85 15.15
CA VAL A 16 9.01 16.93 14.05
C VAL A 16 10.04 15.80 13.94
N ASP A 17 11.34 16.11 13.99
CA ASP A 17 12.39 15.10 13.96
C ASP A 17 12.33 14.17 15.18
N ALA A 18 12.02 14.70 16.36
CA ALA A 18 11.84 13.91 17.56
C ALA A 18 10.62 12.98 17.46
N LEU A 19 9.51 13.46 16.90
CA LEU A 19 8.30 12.67 16.64
C LEU A 19 8.59 11.55 15.64
N MET A 20 9.22 11.86 14.50
CA MET A 20 9.56 10.88 13.48
C MET A 20 10.47 9.76 14.01
N ARG A 21 11.44 10.08 14.87
CA ARG A 21 12.28 9.07 15.53
C ARG A 21 11.53 8.23 16.57
N SER A 22 10.44 8.76 17.15
CA SER A 22 9.62 8.04 18.11
C SER A 22 8.71 6.98 17.47
N ILE A 23 8.44 7.11 16.17
CA ILE A 23 7.69 6.12 15.40
C ILE A 23 8.69 5.08 14.92
N ARG A 24 8.58 3.86 15.45
CA ARG A 24 9.46 2.75 15.06
C ARG A 24 9.08 2.25 13.67
N ILE A 25 9.86 2.63 12.68
CA ILE A 25 9.76 2.04 11.35
C ILE A 25 10.56 0.74 11.37
N PRO A 26 9.93 -0.43 11.07
CA PRO A 26 10.65 -1.69 11.04
C PRO A 26 11.81 -1.65 10.04
N PRO A 27 12.94 -2.31 10.35
CA PRO A 27 14.04 -2.42 9.41
C PRO A 27 13.56 -3.17 8.15
N ARG A 28 14.13 -2.80 7.01
CA ARG A 28 13.83 -3.48 5.75
C ARG A 28 14.26 -4.95 5.83
N PRO A 29 13.35 -5.92 5.58
CA PRO A 29 13.68 -7.34 5.64
C PRO A 29 14.83 -7.72 4.69
N SER A 30 15.75 -8.57 5.14
CA SER A 30 16.93 -8.98 4.34
C SER A 30 16.51 -9.64 3.02
N LEU A 31 15.49 -10.48 3.06
CA LEU A 31 14.95 -11.13 1.87
C LEU A 31 14.43 -10.13 0.83
N LEU A 32 13.83 -9.02 1.29
CA LEU A 32 13.40 -7.93 0.39
C LEU A 32 14.61 -7.24 -0.26
N VAL A 33 15.70 -7.06 0.50
CA VAL A 33 16.95 -6.50 -0.05
C VAL A 33 17.49 -7.38 -1.18
N ASP A 34 17.51 -8.71 -0.96
CA ASP A 34 18.03 -9.66 -1.93
C ASP A 34 17.15 -9.74 -3.19
N LEU A 35 15.81 -9.74 -3.01
CA LEU A 35 14.87 -9.68 -4.14
C LEU A 35 15.04 -8.40 -4.96
N GLN A 36 15.15 -7.24 -4.30
CA GLN A 36 15.31 -5.97 -5.00
C GLN A 36 16.66 -5.85 -5.71
N ARG A 37 17.72 -6.43 -5.13
CA ARG A 37 19.03 -6.48 -5.79
C ARG A 37 18.97 -7.31 -7.07
N GLU A 38 18.31 -8.49 -7.03
CA GLU A 38 18.15 -9.32 -8.22
C GLU A 38 17.29 -8.65 -9.30
N LEU A 39 16.25 -7.91 -8.88
CA LEU A 39 15.39 -7.17 -9.82
C LEU A 39 16.08 -5.97 -10.48
N ALA A 40 17.11 -5.42 -9.86
CA ALA A 40 17.88 -4.30 -10.39
C ALA A 40 18.98 -4.72 -11.37
N GLU A 41 19.20 -6.04 -11.56
CA GLU A 41 20.12 -6.55 -12.57
C GLU A 41 19.56 -6.27 -13.99
N ASP A 42 20.46 -6.15 -14.98
CA ASP A 42 20.08 -5.93 -16.38
C ASP A 42 19.24 -7.09 -16.95
N ASP A 43 19.45 -8.31 -16.43
CA ASP A 43 18.69 -9.54 -16.80
C ASP A 43 18.29 -10.29 -15.54
N PRO A 44 17.19 -9.90 -14.89
CA PRO A 44 16.70 -10.56 -13.67
C PRO A 44 16.34 -12.03 -13.93
N SER A 45 16.92 -12.94 -13.15
CA SER A 45 16.76 -14.37 -13.36
C SER A 45 15.64 -14.97 -12.53
N PRO A 46 14.59 -15.57 -13.15
CA PRO A 46 13.55 -16.30 -12.42
C PRO A 46 14.12 -17.39 -11.49
N ARG A 47 15.21 -18.02 -11.88
CA ARG A 47 15.88 -19.06 -11.08
C ARG A 47 16.59 -18.49 -9.85
N ARG A 48 17.22 -17.31 -9.96
CA ARG A 48 17.86 -16.67 -8.80
C ARG A 48 16.79 -16.18 -7.82
N ILE A 49 15.71 -15.58 -8.31
CA ILE A 49 14.56 -15.19 -7.49
C ILE A 49 13.94 -16.42 -6.81
N ALA A 50 13.78 -17.54 -7.54
CA ALA A 50 13.27 -18.77 -6.97
C ALA A 50 14.14 -19.29 -5.81
N ARG A 51 15.47 -19.20 -5.90
CA ARG A 51 16.37 -19.58 -4.79
C ARG A 51 16.18 -18.67 -3.58
N ILE A 52 16.18 -17.36 -3.80
CA ILE A 52 15.97 -16.36 -2.72
C ILE A 52 14.68 -16.66 -1.96
N ILE A 53 13.59 -16.97 -2.66
CA ILE A 53 12.30 -17.30 -2.02
C ILE A 53 12.33 -18.68 -1.39
N ALA A 54 13.02 -19.67 -2.00
CA ALA A 54 13.07 -21.05 -1.53
C ALA A 54 13.88 -21.22 -0.23
N ASP A 55 14.75 -20.28 0.09
CA ASP A 55 15.51 -20.28 1.36
C ASP A 55 14.58 -20.05 2.57
N ASP A 56 13.34 -19.54 2.36
CA ASP A 56 12.30 -19.41 3.38
C ASP A 56 11.10 -20.32 3.04
N VAL A 57 10.85 -21.33 3.90
CA VAL A 57 9.76 -22.30 3.70
C VAL A 57 8.39 -21.66 3.78
N GLY A 58 8.22 -20.65 4.66
CA GLY A 58 6.96 -19.90 4.79
C GLY A 58 6.65 -19.08 3.53
N MET A 59 7.64 -18.39 3.01
CA MET A 59 7.54 -17.61 1.77
C MET A 59 7.29 -18.51 0.55
N SER A 60 7.96 -19.65 0.48
CA SER A 60 7.71 -20.64 -0.57
C SER A 60 6.27 -21.15 -0.57
N GLY A 61 5.76 -21.49 0.61
CA GLY A 61 4.37 -21.94 0.78
C GLY A 61 3.36 -20.86 0.43
N ALA A 62 3.61 -19.64 0.86
CA ALA A 62 2.76 -18.47 0.57
C ALA A 62 2.73 -18.17 -0.93
N LEU A 63 3.88 -18.17 -1.61
CA LEU A 63 3.95 -17.99 -3.07
C LEU A 63 3.13 -19.04 -3.81
N LEU A 64 3.30 -20.32 -3.44
CA LEU A 64 2.57 -21.42 -4.09
C LEU A 64 1.05 -21.30 -3.86
N LYS A 65 0.62 -20.92 -2.66
CA LYS A 65 -0.80 -20.67 -2.35
C LYS A 65 -1.35 -19.56 -3.23
N LEU A 66 -0.65 -18.44 -3.36
CA LEU A 66 -1.04 -17.30 -4.17
C LEU A 66 -1.06 -17.64 -5.66
N ALA A 67 0.00 -18.27 -6.19
CA ALA A 67 0.09 -18.66 -7.60
C ALA A 67 -1.01 -19.65 -8.00
N ASN A 68 -1.52 -20.43 -7.05
CA ASN A 68 -2.57 -21.41 -7.25
C ASN A 68 -3.99 -20.87 -6.92
N SER A 69 -4.10 -19.61 -6.51
CA SER A 69 -5.41 -19.02 -6.22
C SER A 69 -6.21 -18.79 -7.51
N PRO A 70 -7.54 -18.86 -7.46
CA PRO A 70 -8.41 -18.60 -8.61
C PRO A 70 -8.18 -17.23 -9.25
N PHE A 71 -7.83 -16.24 -8.46
CA PHE A 71 -7.59 -14.87 -8.91
C PHE A 71 -6.50 -14.75 -9.99
N TYR A 72 -5.44 -15.57 -9.91
CA TYR A 72 -4.36 -15.56 -10.90
C TYR A 72 -4.59 -16.53 -12.07
N GLY A 73 -5.72 -17.27 -12.06
CA GLY A 73 -6.25 -17.96 -13.24
C GLY A 73 -5.37 -19.06 -13.82
N ALA A 74 -4.52 -19.67 -13.02
CA ALA A 74 -3.62 -20.73 -13.51
C ALA A 74 -4.42 -21.95 -13.95
N ALA A 75 -4.41 -22.25 -15.26
CA ALA A 75 -5.00 -23.47 -15.81
C ALA A 75 -4.34 -24.74 -15.28
N ARG A 76 -3.15 -24.62 -14.70
CA ARG A 76 -2.37 -25.69 -14.06
C ARG A 76 -1.82 -25.20 -12.73
N LYS A 77 -1.85 -26.08 -11.71
CA LYS A 77 -1.28 -25.76 -10.39
C LYS A 77 0.25 -25.73 -10.44
N ALA A 78 0.84 -24.68 -9.90
CA ALA A 78 2.27 -24.60 -9.63
C ALA A 78 2.64 -25.58 -8.51
N LYS A 79 3.65 -26.40 -8.74
CA LYS A 79 4.18 -27.41 -7.79
C LYS A 79 5.54 -27.02 -7.21
N SER A 80 6.14 -25.93 -7.71
CA SER A 80 7.41 -25.41 -7.26
C SER A 80 7.41 -23.89 -7.31
N VAL A 81 8.28 -23.23 -6.53
CA VAL A 81 8.48 -21.78 -6.53
C VAL A 81 8.80 -21.28 -7.94
N GLU A 82 9.68 -21.97 -8.67
CA GLU A 82 10.04 -21.61 -10.05
C GLU A 82 8.81 -21.62 -10.99
N GLN A 83 7.93 -22.64 -10.85
CA GLN A 83 6.67 -22.67 -11.62
C GLN A 83 5.73 -21.54 -11.22
N GLY A 84 5.64 -21.21 -9.93
CA GLY A 84 4.88 -20.07 -9.43
C GLY A 84 5.34 -18.74 -10.05
N ILE A 85 6.65 -18.51 -10.10
CA ILE A 85 7.25 -17.33 -10.72
C ILE A 85 6.96 -17.30 -12.23
N ASN A 86 7.06 -18.44 -12.91
CA ASN A 86 6.77 -18.51 -14.35
C ASN A 86 5.29 -18.24 -14.67
N PHE A 87 4.38 -18.55 -13.76
CA PHE A 87 2.94 -18.26 -13.94
C PHE A 87 2.59 -16.81 -13.65
N LEU A 88 3.16 -16.25 -12.60
CA LEU A 88 2.88 -14.88 -12.14
C LEU A 88 3.70 -13.82 -12.89
N GLY A 89 4.88 -14.19 -13.36
CA GLY A 89 5.92 -13.27 -13.78
C GLY A 89 6.75 -12.76 -12.61
N ILE A 90 7.97 -12.32 -12.89
CA ILE A 90 8.95 -11.86 -11.89
C ILE A 90 8.41 -10.69 -11.08
N ASN A 91 7.90 -9.65 -11.74
CA ASN A 91 7.46 -8.41 -11.10
C ASN A 91 6.28 -8.66 -10.16
N GLN A 92 5.27 -9.39 -10.63
CA GLN A 92 4.10 -9.70 -9.81
C GLN A 92 4.48 -10.58 -8.60
N CYS A 93 5.34 -11.57 -8.80
CA CYS A 93 5.87 -12.40 -7.72
C CYS A 93 6.59 -11.54 -6.68
N SER A 94 7.46 -10.64 -7.10
CA SER A 94 8.22 -9.75 -6.21
C SER A 94 7.33 -8.79 -5.43
N ALA A 95 6.29 -8.23 -6.07
CA ALA A 95 5.30 -7.38 -5.41
C ALA A 95 4.56 -8.16 -4.30
N MET A 96 4.16 -9.41 -4.58
CA MET A 96 3.49 -10.27 -3.60
C MET A 96 4.41 -10.64 -2.43
N MET A 97 5.68 -10.95 -2.72
CA MET A 97 6.66 -11.25 -1.67
C MET A 97 6.95 -10.03 -0.79
N THR A 98 7.02 -8.85 -1.39
CA THR A 98 7.16 -7.58 -0.65
C THR A 98 6.02 -7.40 0.36
N GLY A 99 4.78 -7.65 -0.05
CA GLY A 99 3.62 -7.58 0.84
C GLY A 99 3.65 -8.61 1.98
N LEU A 100 4.05 -9.85 1.70
CA LEU A 100 4.18 -10.88 2.73
C LEU A 100 5.28 -10.53 3.76
N LEU A 101 6.39 -10.00 3.30
CA LEU A 101 7.48 -9.54 4.18
C LEU A 101 7.06 -8.33 5.02
N ALA A 102 6.23 -7.42 4.47
CA ALA A 102 5.65 -6.33 5.21
C ALA A 102 4.76 -6.84 6.35
N ARG A 103 3.91 -7.80 6.04
CA ARG A 103 3.05 -8.44 7.03
C ARG A 103 3.88 -9.06 8.16
N GLN A 104 4.88 -9.88 7.86
CA GLN A 104 5.74 -10.50 8.87
C GLN A 104 6.45 -9.47 9.75
N ALA A 105 7.00 -8.40 9.14
CA ALA A 105 7.72 -7.37 9.87
C ALA A 105 6.84 -6.59 10.85
N LEU A 106 5.57 -6.30 10.47
CA LEU A 106 4.64 -5.55 11.32
C LEU A 106 3.95 -6.42 12.37
N GLU A 107 3.63 -7.68 12.05
CA GLU A 107 3.05 -8.63 13.03
C GLU A 107 4.04 -8.98 14.15
N ALA A 108 5.35 -8.91 13.90
CA ALA A 108 6.38 -9.11 14.91
C ALA A 108 6.35 -8.05 16.03
N GLU A 109 5.72 -6.91 15.82
CA GLU A 109 5.54 -5.85 16.83
C GLU A 109 4.35 -6.12 17.78
N GLY A 110 3.62 -7.24 17.61
CA GLY A 110 2.62 -7.72 18.58
C GLY A 110 1.22 -7.12 18.46
N VAL A 111 0.90 -6.43 17.36
CA VAL A 111 -0.44 -5.91 17.07
C VAL A 111 -1.22 -6.93 16.25
N GLU A 112 -2.47 -7.20 16.62
CA GLU A 112 -3.36 -8.01 15.79
C GLU A 112 -3.84 -7.18 14.60
N LEU A 113 -3.40 -7.55 13.39
CA LEU A 113 -3.62 -6.83 12.15
C LEU A 113 -4.43 -7.64 11.12
N THR A 114 -5.16 -8.66 11.54
CA THR A 114 -5.88 -9.57 10.63
C THR A 114 -6.83 -8.79 9.71
N ASN A 115 -7.70 -7.95 10.26
CA ASN A 115 -8.64 -7.15 9.47
C ASN A 115 -7.93 -6.13 8.57
N PHE A 116 -6.82 -5.55 9.04
CA PHE A 116 -6.02 -4.63 8.25
C PHE A 116 -5.46 -5.32 7.00
N TRP A 117 -4.89 -6.52 7.15
CA TRP A 117 -4.33 -7.26 6.04
C TRP A 117 -5.39 -7.78 5.08
N ASP A 118 -6.58 -8.15 5.58
CA ASP A 118 -7.69 -8.56 4.73
C ASP A 118 -8.16 -7.42 3.82
N VAL A 119 -8.32 -6.21 4.36
CA VAL A 119 -8.67 -5.02 3.57
C VAL A 119 -7.55 -4.66 2.60
N SER A 120 -6.29 -4.65 3.04
CA SER A 120 -5.14 -4.36 2.18
C SER A 120 -5.02 -5.36 1.03
N ALA A 121 -5.24 -6.65 1.27
CA ALA A 121 -5.23 -7.68 0.24
C ALA A 121 -6.39 -7.52 -0.76
N LYS A 122 -7.60 -7.20 -0.28
CA LYS A 122 -8.74 -6.89 -1.15
C LYS A 122 -8.44 -5.66 -2.02
N ARG A 123 -7.89 -4.59 -1.43
CA ARG A 123 -7.50 -3.37 -2.17
C ARG A 123 -6.45 -3.69 -3.23
N ALA A 124 -5.40 -4.43 -2.90
CA ALA A 124 -4.37 -4.84 -3.86
C ALA A 124 -4.95 -5.62 -5.05
N ARG A 125 -5.88 -6.56 -4.80
CA ARG A 125 -6.55 -7.32 -5.88
C ARG A 125 -7.46 -6.43 -6.73
N ALA A 126 -8.23 -5.54 -6.10
CA ALA A 126 -9.08 -4.59 -6.81
C ALA A 126 -8.25 -3.68 -7.72
N LEU A 127 -7.11 -3.18 -7.22
CA LEU A 127 -6.22 -2.34 -8.04
C LEU A 127 -5.59 -3.13 -9.20
N VAL A 128 -5.18 -4.38 -8.99
CA VAL A 128 -4.68 -5.23 -10.09
C VAL A 128 -5.76 -5.47 -11.14
N PHE A 129 -6.97 -5.78 -10.71
CA PHE A 129 -8.10 -6.01 -11.61
C PHE A 129 -8.41 -4.75 -12.45
N THR A 130 -8.62 -3.61 -11.78
CA THR A 130 -8.96 -2.34 -12.43
C THR A 130 -7.83 -1.82 -13.32
N SER A 131 -6.57 -1.90 -12.86
CA SER A 131 -5.42 -1.48 -13.64
C SER A 131 -5.25 -2.28 -14.94
N ARG A 132 -5.49 -3.59 -14.91
CA ARG A 132 -5.46 -4.45 -16.10
C ARG A 132 -6.59 -4.10 -17.06
N LYS A 133 -7.80 -3.91 -16.54
CA LYS A 133 -8.98 -3.62 -17.34
C LYS A 133 -8.86 -2.27 -18.03
N LEU A 134 -8.46 -1.26 -17.32
CA LEU A 134 -8.30 0.11 -17.82
C LEU A 134 -6.95 0.33 -18.53
N ARG A 135 -5.97 -0.54 -18.34
CA ARG A 135 -4.60 -0.44 -18.89
C ARG A 135 -3.89 0.85 -18.47
N ILE A 136 -4.10 1.27 -17.24
CA ILE A 136 -3.63 2.59 -16.74
C ILE A 136 -2.32 2.48 -15.97
N ALA A 137 -2.12 1.42 -15.18
CA ALA A 137 -0.92 1.23 -14.37
C ALA A 137 -0.38 -0.20 -14.49
N PRO A 138 0.93 -0.43 -14.29
CA PRO A 138 1.49 -1.78 -14.19
C PRO A 138 0.85 -2.55 -13.02
N PRO A 139 0.39 -3.81 -13.23
CA PRO A 139 -0.32 -4.56 -12.19
C PRO A 139 0.49 -4.83 -10.92
N ASP A 140 1.80 -4.97 -11.03
CA ASP A 140 2.72 -5.15 -9.91
C ASP A 140 2.85 -3.87 -9.07
N ILE A 141 2.90 -2.70 -9.70
CA ILE A 141 2.89 -1.39 -9.04
C ILE A 141 1.55 -1.16 -8.35
N ALA A 142 0.43 -1.40 -9.04
CA ALA A 142 -0.91 -1.31 -8.49
C ALA A 142 -1.10 -2.25 -7.28
N HIS A 143 -0.61 -3.50 -7.37
CA HIS A 143 -0.62 -4.45 -6.26
C HIS A 143 0.16 -3.95 -5.04
N THR A 144 1.41 -3.50 -5.26
CA THR A 144 2.26 -3.00 -4.19
C THR A 144 1.64 -1.78 -3.52
N PHE A 145 1.15 -0.83 -4.30
CA PHE A 145 0.45 0.34 -3.76
C PHE A 145 -0.78 -0.06 -2.93
N GLY A 146 -1.63 -0.96 -3.44
CA GLY A 146 -2.82 -1.41 -2.73
C GLY A 146 -2.55 -2.08 -1.38
N LEU A 147 -1.44 -2.83 -1.28
CA LEU A 147 -1.01 -3.43 -0.01
C LEU A 147 -0.46 -2.40 0.98
N PHE A 148 0.25 -1.39 0.48
CA PHE A 148 0.97 -0.41 1.31
C PHE A 148 0.20 0.89 1.55
N CYS A 149 -0.95 1.09 0.93
CA CYS A 149 -1.72 2.33 0.96
C CYS A 149 -1.87 2.88 2.39
N ASP A 150 -2.37 2.06 3.31
CA ASP A 150 -2.59 2.40 4.71
C ASP A 150 -1.50 1.86 5.66
N ILE A 151 -0.32 1.50 5.15
CA ILE A 151 0.72 0.83 5.95
C ILE A 151 1.21 1.65 7.16
N GLY A 152 0.97 2.95 7.16
CA GLY A 152 1.25 3.82 8.29
C GLY A 152 0.29 3.64 9.47
N VAL A 153 -0.93 3.14 9.23
CA VAL A 153 -1.95 2.95 10.27
C VAL A 153 -1.46 2.06 11.42
N PRO A 154 -0.93 0.85 11.17
CA PRO A 154 -0.38 0.00 12.24
C PRO A 154 0.74 0.68 13.04
N LEU A 155 1.59 1.46 12.38
CA LEU A 155 2.70 2.16 13.04
C LEU A 155 2.20 3.26 13.98
N LEU A 156 1.16 3.99 13.56
CA LEU A 156 0.52 5.01 14.40
C LEU A 156 -0.29 4.39 15.53
N MET A 157 -0.97 3.25 15.31
CA MET A 157 -1.64 2.49 16.38
C MET A 157 -0.65 2.04 17.47
N ASN A 158 0.53 1.59 17.08
CA ASN A 158 1.59 1.23 18.02
C ASN A 158 2.13 2.42 18.80
N ARG A 159 2.20 3.58 18.17
CA ARG A 159 2.78 4.79 18.77
C ARG A 159 1.79 5.54 19.65
N PHE A 160 0.52 5.61 19.26
CA PHE A 160 -0.51 6.41 19.91
C PHE A 160 -1.68 5.52 20.34
N PRO A 161 -1.88 5.28 21.65
CA PRO A 161 -2.94 4.39 22.15
C PRO A 161 -4.36 4.83 21.76
N ASP A 162 -4.58 6.11 21.50
CA ASP A 162 -5.87 6.70 21.11
C ASP A 162 -6.05 6.84 19.60
N TYR A 163 -5.09 6.40 18.80
CA TYR A 163 -5.11 6.57 17.36
C TYR A 163 -6.34 5.92 16.69
N VAL A 164 -6.81 4.78 17.20
CA VAL A 164 -8.01 4.10 16.67
C VAL A 164 -9.23 5.04 16.71
N ASN A 165 -9.37 5.84 17.77
CA ASN A 165 -10.46 6.81 17.88
C ASN A 165 -10.27 7.97 16.89
N THR A 166 -9.02 8.39 16.65
CA THR A 166 -8.71 9.43 15.66
C THR A 166 -9.04 8.94 14.26
N TYR A 167 -8.60 7.73 13.91
CA TYR A 167 -8.88 7.09 12.62
C TYR A 167 -10.38 6.95 12.36
N ALA A 168 -11.12 6.44 13.34
CA ALA A 168 -12.57 6.29 13.25
C ALA A 168 -13.29 7.66 13.10
N ALA A 169 -12.82 8.70 13.77
CA ALA A 169 -13.36 10.04 13.63
C ALA A 169 -13.06 10.64 12.25
N ALA A 170 -11.84 10.45 11.72
CA ALA A 170 -11.45 10.89 10.38
C ALA A 170 -12.26 10.17 9.29
N ALA A 171 -12.49 8.86 9.44
CA ALA A 171 -13.30 8.07 8.52
C ALA A 171 -14.79 8.51 8.46
N ASN A 172 -15.27 9.20 9.48
CA ASN A 172 -16.63 9.75 9.54
C ASN A 172 -16.69 11.27 9.23
N ASP A 173 -15.58 11.90 8.87
CA ASP A 173 -15.56 13.31 8.48
C ASP A 173 -15.93 13.47 7.01
N ALA A 174 -17.08 14.06 6.73
CA ALA A 174 -17.58 14.29 5.38
C ALA A 174 -16.95 15.50 4.67
N HIS A 175 -16.23 16.35 5.40
CA HIS A 175 -15.86 17.68 4.88
C HIS A 175 -14.35 17.86 4.72
N ASN A 176 -13.56 17.30 5.62
CA ASN A 176 -12.12 17.48 5.62
C ASN A 176 -11.41 16.30 4.93
N CYS A 177 -10.17 16.53 4.48
CA CYS A 177 -9.28 15.47 4.08
C CYS A 177 -9.09 14.50 5.27
N PHE A 178 -9.02 13.21 5.00
CA PHE A 178 -8.92 12.18 6.04
C PHE A 178 -7.76 12.46 7.02
N THR A 179 -6.61 12.86 6.48
CA THR A 179 -5.39 13.11 7.26
C THR A 179 -5.44 14.36 8.14
N THR A 180 -6.38 15.29 7.90
CA THR A 180 -6.46 16.57 8.63
C THR A 180 -6.60 16.37 10.15
N LEU A 181 -7.44 15.43 10.57
CA LEU A 181 -7.67 15.17 11.98
C LEU A 181 -6.47 14.47 12.65
N GLU A 182 -5.79 13.61 11.90
CA GLU A 182 -4.56 12.95 12.34
C GLU A 182 -3.46 13.98 12.58
N ASP A 183 -3.23 14.88 11.61
CA ASP A 183 -2.26 15.97 11.71
C ASP A 183 -2.55 16.87 12.91
N ALA A 184 -3.82 17.19 13.14
CA ALA A 184 -4.23 18.04 14.26
C ALA A 184 -3.98 17.39 15.63
N ARG A 185 -4.15 16.07 15.75
CA ARG A 185 -4.03 15.34 17.02
C ARG A 185 -2.65 14.77 17.28
N HIS A 186 -1.98 14.30 16.22
CA HIS A 186 -0.74 13.53 16.33
C HIS A 186 0.47 14.22 15.69
N GLN A 187 0.27 15.39 15.07
CA GLN A 187 1.29 16.15 14.30
C GLN A 187 1.92 15.33 13.16
N THR A 188 1.25 14.31 12.72
CA THR A 188 1.57 13.43 11.59
C THR A 188 0.34 12.63 11.20
N ASN A 189 0.41 11.95 10.07
CA ASN A 189 -0.68 11.11 9.55
C ASN A 189 -0.13 9.80 8.96
N HIS A 190 -1.05 8.82 8.75
CA HIS A 190 -0.66 7.50 8.24
C HIS A 190 -0.09 7.56 6.82
N ALA A 191 -0.53 8.48 5.97
CA ALA A 191 -0.01 8.62 4.61
C ALA A 191 1.47 9.06 4.62
N ALA A 192 1.84 10.03 5.47
CA ALA A 192 3.21 10.46 5.64
C ALA A 192 4.11 9.35 6.19
N ILE A 193 3.66 8.64 7.24
CA ILE A 193 4.41 7.54 7.84
C ILE A 193 4.51 6.34 6.89
N GLY A 194 3.45 6.03 6.17
CA GLY A 194 3.44 4.99 5.13
C GLY A 194 4.41 5.29 3.98
N CYS A 195 4.43 6.53 3.50
CA CYS A 195 5.40 7.00 2.51
C CYS A 195 6.84 6.86 3.02
N LEU A 196 7.11 7.24 4.27
CA LEU A 196 8.43 7.12 4.87
C LEU A 196 8.88 5.64 4.96
N LEU A 197 8.00 4.73 5.38
CA LEU A 197 8.27 3.30 5.40
C LEU A 197 8.56 2.78 3.99
N ALA A 198 7.71 3.11 3.01
CA ALA A 198 7.85 2.67 1.63
C ALA A 198 9.21 3.11 1.04
N ARG A 199 9.63 4.36 1.28
CA ARG A 199 10.94 4.86 0.87
C ARG A 199 12.10 4.15 1.56
N ASN A 200 12.01 3.95 2.88
CA ASN A 200 13.03 3.21 3.63
C ASN A 200 13.20 1.77 3.14
N TRP A 201 12.11 1.16 2.68
CA TRP A 201 12.14 -0.20 2.15
C TRP A 201 12.48 -0.25 0.65
N GLY A 202 12.74 0.89 0.01
CA GLY A 202 13.15 0.97 -1.39
C GLY A 202 12.05 0.62 -2.37
N LEU A 203 10.79 0.90 -2.02
CA LEU A 203 9.69 0.85 -2.98
C LEU A 203 9.82 1.98 -4.01
N SER A 204 9.17 1.84 -5.16
CA SER A 204 9.25 2.85 -6.22
C SER A 204 8.77 4.23 -5.74
N SER A 205 9.28 5.28 -6.40
CA SER A 205 8.84 6.66 -6.15
C SER A 205 7.34 6.81 -6.32
N ASP A 206 6.78 6.22 -7.38
CA ASP A 206 5.36 6.31 -7.71
C ASP A 206 4.49 5.74 -6.60
N VAL A 207 4.85 4.55 -6.08
CA VAL A 207 4.16 3.94 -4.94
C VAL A 207 4.29 4.82 -3.70
N SER A 208 5.49 5.31 -3.39
CA SER A 208 5.74 6.10 -2.19
C SER A 208 4.97 7.43 -2.22
N TRP A 209 4.96 8.11 -3.36
CA TRP A 209 4.21 9.35 -3.53
C TRP A 209 2.69 9.12 -3.59
N ALA A 210 2.24 8.04 -4.24
CA ALA A 210 0.82 7.67 -4.23
C ALA A 210 0.33 7.40 -2.79
N ILE A 211 1.13 6.73 -1.95
CA ILE A 211 0.82 6.54 -0.51
C ILE A 211 0.68 7.90 0.19
N LEU A 212 1.57 8.86 -0.08
CA LEU A 212 1.50 10.18 0.56
C LEU A 212 0.22 10.92 0.20
N HIS A 213 -0.24 10.79 -1.04
CA HIS A 213 -1.33 11.61 -1.59
C HIS A 213 -2.69 10.89 -1.68
N HIS A 214 -2.82 9.64 -1.19
CA HIS A 214 -4.03 8.85 -1.46
C HIS A 214 -5.33 9.39 -0.85
N HIS A 215 -5.23 10.33 0.08
CA HIS A 215 -6.36 11.09 0.62
C HIS A 215 -6.42 12.55 0.15
N ASP A 216 -5.41 13.02 -0.59
CA ASP A 216 -5.40 14.35 -1.19
C ASP A 216 -5.90 14.29 -2.64
N TYR A 217 -7.21 14.38 -2.81
CA TYR A 217 -7.81 14.26 -4.14
C TYR A 217 -7.58 15.50 -5.03
N THR A 218 -7.02 16.57 -4.50
CA THR A 218 -6.66 17.76 -5.31
C THR A 218 -5.58 17.43 -6.33
N VAL A 219 -4.71 16.45 -6.04
CA VAL A 219 -3.68 15.97 -6.96
C VAL A 219 -4.25 15.42 -8.27
N LEU A 220 -5.48 14.91 -8.27
CA LEU A 220 -6.13 14.35 -9.46
C LEU A 220 -6.36 15.42 -10.55
N ALA A 221 -6.55 16.67 -10.13
CA ALA A 221 -6.74 17.80 -11.02
C ALA A 221 -5.44 18.61 -11.27
N ASP A 222 -4.35 18.28 -10.59
CA ASP A 222 -3.07 18.98 -10.70
C ASP A 222 -2.18 18.37 -11.80
N PRO A 223 -1.98 19.05 -12.95
CA PRO A 223 -1.16 18.55 -14.03
C PRO A 223 0.35 18.52 -13.69
N SER A 224 0.78 19.14 -12.60
CA SER A 224 2.18 19.09 -12.13
C SER A 224 2.49 17.79 -11.37
N THR A 225 1.46 17.10 -10.88
CA THR A 225 1.61 15.76 -10.27
C THR A 225 1.75 14.71 -11.38
N ASP A 226 2.70 13.79 -11.20
CA ASP A 226 2.96 12.71 -12.16
C ASP A 226 1.68 11.89 -12.43
N ASP A 227 1.46 11.56 -13.70
CA ASP A 227 0.28 10.81 -14.15
C ASP A 227 0.18 9.42 -13.52
N ALA A 228 1.31 8.77 -13.29
CA ALA A 228 1.35 7.47 -12.59
C ALA A 228 0.83 7.58 -11.15
N ILE A 229 1.18 8.66 -10.43
CA ILE A 229 0.72 8.91 -9.06
C ILE A 229 -0.79 9.18 -9.07
N ARG A 230 -1.26 10.09 -9.93
CA ARG A 230 -2.68 10.42 -10.07
C ARG A 230 -3.51 9.18 -10.39
N SER A 231 -3.01 8.34 -11.30
CA SER A 231 -3.66 7.09 -11.70
C SER A 231 -3.80 6.11 -10.53
N LEU A 232 -2.75 5.93 -9.72
CA LEU A 232 -2.80 5.08 -8.54
C LEU A 232 -3.80 5.61 -7.50
N VAL A 233 -3.80 6.92 -7.23
CA VAL A 233 -4.75 7.56 -6.31
C VAL A 233 -6.19 7.40 -6.80
N ALA A 234 -6.47 7.63 -8.08
CA ALA A 234 -7.79 7.44 -8.66
C ALA A 234 -8.27 5.98 -8.57
N LEU A 235 -7.39 5.02 -8.88
CA LEU A 235 -7.68 3.60 -8.76
C LEU A 235 -7.95 3.17 -7.31
N SER A 236 -7.22 3.73 -6.31
CA SER A 236 -7.44 3.40 -4.90
C SER A 236 -8.81 3.84 -4.41
N LEU A 237 -9.26 5.02 -4.84
CA LEU A 237 -10.57 5.55 -4.47
C LEU A 237 -11.70 4.67 -5.04
N LEU A 238 -11.55 4.21 -6.29
CA LEU A 238 -12.48 3.27 -6.91
C LEU A 238 -12.48 1.91 -6.18
N ALA A 239 -11.30 1.39 -5.85
CA ALA A 239 -11.16 0.14 -5.12
C ALA A 239 -11.80 0.22 -3.72
N GLU A 240 -11.58 1.32 -3.00
CA GLU A 240 -12.16 1.55 -1.67
C GLU A 240 -13.70 1.60 -1.75
N LYS A 241 -14.27 2.29 -2.74
CA LYS A 241 -15.70 2.29 -3.00
C LYS A 241 -16.24 0.88 -3.26
N GLY A 242 -15.50 0.08 -4.06
CA GLY A 242 -15.85 -1.31 -4.35
C GLY A 242 -15.83 -2.19 -3.10
N ILE A 243 -14.81 -2.06 -2.24
CA ILE A 243 -14.68 -2.79 -0.98
C ILE A 243 -15.82 -2.42 -0.02
N GLN A 244 -16.12 -1.12 0.13
CA GLN A 244 -17.19 -0.66 1.00
C GLN A 244 -18.56 -1.20 0.53
N ARG A 245 -18.81 -1.17 -0.78
CA ARG A 245 -20.02 -1.72 -1.38
C ARG A 245 -20.13 -3.24 -1.15
N TYR A 246 -19.04 -3.97 -1.28
CA TYR A 246 -18.97 -5.40 -0.99
C TYR A 246 -19.31 -5.73 0.46
N HIS A 247 -18.94 -4.87 1.40
CA HIS A 247 -19.31 -4.98 2.81
C HIS A 247 -20.72 -4.44 3.14
N GLY A 248 -21.53 -4.11 2.13
CA GLY A 248 -22.91 -3.64 2.30
C GLY A 248 -23.05 -2.15 2.62
N ASN A 249 -21.97 -1.37 2.54
CA ASN A 249 -22.02 0.07 2.75
C ASN A 249 -22.44 0.78 1.44
N SER A 250 -23.61 1.42 1.44
CA SER A 250 -24.11 2.17 0.28
C SER A 250 -23.44 3.54 0.08
N THR A 251 -22.91 4.12 1.17
CA THR A 251 -22.27 5.45 1.18
C THR A 251 -20.75 5.31 1.34
N SER A 252 -20.00 6.18 0.71
CA SER A 252 -18.55 6.28 0.84
C SER A 252 -18.16 7.74 0.86
N LEU A 253 -17.84 8.25 2.05
CA LEU A 253 -17.47 9.66 2.22
C LEU A 253 -16.23 10.04 1.41
N GLU A 254 -15.25 9.17 1.29
CA GLU A 254 -14.07 9.41 0.46
C GLU A 254 -14.43 9.48 -1.02
N TRP A 255 -15.33 8.61 -1.49
CA TRP A 255 -15.86 8.69 -2.86
C TRP A 255 -16.63 9.98 -3.11
N ASP A 256 -17.43 10.42 -2.15
CA ASP A 256 -18.19 11.67 -2.26
C ASP A 256 -17.27 12.89 -2.37
N LYS A 257 -16.07 12.85 -1.77
CA LYS A 257 -15.05 13.90 -1.85
C LYS A 257 -14.27 13.89 -3.17
N GLY A 258 -13.90 12.73 -3.70
CA GLY A 258 -12.93 12.61 -4.80
C GLY A 258 -13.39 11.80 -6.01
N GLY A 259 -14.51 11.10 -5.93
CA GLY A 259 -14.95 10.14 -6.97
C GLY A 259 -15.14 10.76 -8.35
N SER A 260 -15.70 11.97 -8.43
CA SER A 260 -15.86 12.68 -9.71
C SER A 260 -14.50 12.99 -10.36
N LEU A 261 -13.52 13.44 -9.57
CA LEU A 261 -12.16 13.69 -10.07
C LEU A 261 -11.46 12.40 -10.48
N ALA A 262 -11.68 11.29 -9.73
CA ALA A 262 -11.14 9.99 -10.08
C ALA A 262 -11.72 9.49 -11.40
N CYS A 263 -13.04 9.53 -11.60
CA CYS A 263 -13.68 9.17 -12.86
C CYS A 263 -13.17 10.02 -14.03
N GLN A 264 -13.06 11.34 -13.84
CA GLN A 264 -12.52 12.23 -14.86
C GLN A 264 -11.10 11.87 -15.26
N HIS A 265 -10.21 11.60 -14.27
CA HIS A 265 -8.82 11.20 -14.53
C HIS A 265 -8.72 9.85 -15.22
N LEU A 266 -9.56 8.88 -14.82
CA LEU A 266 -9.58 7.53 -15.40
C LEU A 266 -10.33 7.48 -16.75
N GLY A 267 -10.97 8.57 -17.18
CA GLY A 267 -11.75 8.63 -18.41
C GLY A 267 -13.03 7.80 -18.35
N LEU A 268 -13.63 7.65 -17.15
CA LEU A 268 -14.82 6.85 -16.93
C LEU A 268 -16.05 7.76 -16.81
N SER A 269 -17.14 7.38 -17.49
CA SER A 269 -18.49 7.88 -17.19
C SER A 269 -19.01 7.30 -15.86
N GLU A 270 -20.08 7.87 -15.32
CA GLU A 270 -20.72 7.34 -14.12
C GLU A 270 -21.25 5.91 -14.31
N GLU A 271 -21.75 5.58 -15.51
CA GLU A 271 -22.24 4.25 -15.88
C GLU A 271 -21.07 3.23 -15.93
N GLU A 272 -19.97 3.58 -16.60
CA GLU A 272 -18.77 2.72 -16.67
C GLU A 272 -18.13 2.50 -15.30
N ALA A 273 -18.14 3.51 -14.43
CA ALA A 273 -17.68 3.36 -13.05
C ALA A 273 -18.60 2.43 -12.25
N ALA A 274 -19.93 2.52 -12.44
CA ALA A 274 -20.89 1.63 -11.79
C ALA A 274 -20.72 0.18 -12.24
N ASP A 275 -20.56 -0.06 -13.55
CA ASP A 275 -20.30 -1.39 -14.12
C ASP A 275 -19.00 -1.97 -13.55
N LEU A 276 -17.96 -1.16 -13.45
CA LEU A 276 -16.68 -1.60 -12.89
C LEU A 276 -16.78 -1.97 -11.40
N LEU A 277 -17.62 -1.25 -10.65
CA LEU A 277 -17.91 -1.59 -9.24
C LEU A 277 -18.71 -2.89 -9.11
N ASP A 278 -19.62 -3.20 -10.05
CA ASP A 278 -20.33 -4.47 -10.11
C ASP A 278 -19.39 -5.65 -10.39
N GLU A 279 -18.49 -5.47 -11.35
CA GLU A 279 -17.45 -6.47 -11.64
C GLU A 279 -16.46 -6.69 -10.48
N LEU A 280 -16.11 -5.64 -9.74
CA LEU A 280 -15.31 -5.77 -8.50
C LEU A 280 -16.06 -6.60 -7.45
N HIS A 281 -17.37 -6.40 -7.33
CA HIS A 281 -18.20 -7.19 -6.42
C HIS A 281 -18.18 -8.68 -6.79
N GLU A 282 -18.40 -9.01 -8.07
CA GLU A 282 -18.30 -10.39 -8.58
C GLU A 282 -16.92 -11.01 -8.35
N MET A 283 -15.85 -10.21 -8.56
CA MET A 283 -14.49 -10.66 -8.29
C MET A 283 -14.28 -11.03 -6.82
N PHE A 284 -14.82 -10.24 -5.88
CA PHE A 284 -14.70 -10.54 -4.45
C PHE A 284 -15.50 -11.79 -4.05
N ASP A 285 -16.64 -12.05 -4.68
CA ASP A 285 -17.47 -13.25 -4.42
C ASP A 285 -16.81 -14.54 -4.90
N THR A 286 -16.05 -14.50 -5.98
CA THR A 286 -15.38 -15.69 -6.54
C THR A 286 -14.14 -16.15 -5.76
N ASP A 287 -13.68 -15.35 -4.81
CA ASP A 287 -12.50 -15.63 -3.97
C ASP A 287 -12.81 -16.46 -2.70
N HIS A 288 -14.06 -16.80 -2.48
CA HIS A 288 -14.55 -17.70 -1.41
C HIS A 288 -14.81 -19.11 -1.95
#